data_8c7041b7bec72106af9dcc2545c4a139
#
_entry.id   8c7041b7bec72106af9dcc2545c4a139
#
_cell.length_a   1.000
_cell.length_b   1.000
_cell.length_c   1.000
_cell.angle_alpha   90.00
_cell.angle_beta   90.00
_cell.angle_gamma   90.00
#
_symmetry.space_group_name_H-M   'P 1'
#
loop_
_entity.id
_entity.type
_entity.pdbx_description
1 polymer ?
#
loop_
_entity_poly.entity_id
_entity_poly.type
_entity_poly.pdbx_seq_one_letter_code
_entity_poly.pdbx_strand_id
1 'polypeptide(L)'
;MDDLDTIDLRSDTVTKPTAGMMEAMLSADVGDDVYHEDPTVNALQDFVADFFGAEQGLYFPTGSMANQAAIKLHTQPGEQLIAHEWSHVYNYEGGGVSFNSGVSCKLLSGDRGMLKADQIAAAVNPPDFYHSPLTTLVCVENTTNKGGGACYALEDLRAIGAECQNYGLKYHLDGARLWNALVSQNQNPKEYGGLFDTISVCLSKGLGAQDRKSTRLNSSHLVISYAVFCLKKK
;
A
#
# COMPACT_ATOMS: atom_id res chain seq x y z
N MET A 1 -40.01 -10.03 4.77
CA MET A 1 -39.70 -8.96 3.80
C MET A 1 -38.25 -9.22 3.41
N ASP A 2 -38.13 -9.88 2.26
CA ASP A 2 -36.83 -10.19 1.69
C ASP A 2 -36.12 -8.89 1.41
N ASP A 3 -34.88 -8.78 1.93
CA ASP A 3 -33.98 -7.66 1.70
C ASP A 3 -33.73 -7.62 0.20
N LEU A 4 -34.48 -6.78 -0.51
CA LEU A 4 -34.28 -6.51 -1.92
C LEU A 4 -32.82 -6.12 -2.07
N ASP A 5 -32.09 -6.79 -2.95
CA ASP A 5 -30.66 -6.61 -3.26
C ASP A 5 -30.27 -5.13 -3.33
N THR A 6 -29.94 -4.54 -2.19
CA THR A 6 -29.46 -3.17 -2.13
C THR A 6 -28.03 -3.14 -2.65
N ILE A 7 -27.85 -2.54 -3.82
CA ILE A 7 -26.51 -2.30 -4.37
C ILE A 7 -25.86 -1.19 -3.55
N ASP A 8 -24.84 -1.55 -2.77
CA ASP A 8 -24.10 -0.61 -1.93
C ASP A 8 -22.85 -0.08 -2.66
N LEU A 9 -22.92 1.16 -3.12
CA LEU A 9 -21.85 1.85 -3.84
C LEU A 9 -21.05 2.84 -2.98
N ARG A 10 -21.16 2.79 -1.64
CA ARG A 10 -20.46 3.72 -0.74
C ARG A 10 -18.95 3.62 -0.81
N SER A 11 -18.41 2.40 -0.93
CA SER A 11 -16.97 2.12 -0.94
C SER A 11 -16.72 0.67 -1.35
N ASP A 12 -15.59 0.41 -2.00
CA ASP A 12 -15.09 -0.95 -2.25
C ASP A 12 -14.67 -1.70 -0.97
N THR A 13 -14.67 -1.03 0.18
CA THR A 13 -14.41 -1.63 1.49
C THR A 13 -15.64 -2.32 2.10
N VAL A 14 -16.80 -2.28 1.45
CA VAL A 14 -18.01 -3.00 1.89
C VAL A 14 -18.19 -4.34 1.18
N THR A 15 -17.28 -4.74 0.31
CA THR A 15 -17.22 -6.05 -0.32
C THR A 15 -17.23 -7.17 0.72
N LYS A 16 -17.79 -8.31 0.34
CA LYS A 16 -17.90 -9.49 1.19
C LYS A 16 -17.15 -10.65 0.54
N PRO A 17 -16.57 -11.57 1.33
CA PRO A 17 -16.01 -12.81 0.82
C PRO A 17 -17.06 -13.65 0.11
N THR A 18 -16.66 -14.33 -0.94
CA THR A 18 -17.50 -15.35 -1.58
C THR A 18 -17.66 -16.59 -0.69
N ALA A 19 -18.65 -17.45 -0.99
CA ALA A 19 -18.82 -18.71 -0.26
C ALA A 19 -17.55 -19.58 -0.31
N GLY A 20 -16.89 -19.67 -1.47
CA GLY A 20 -15.62 -20.41 -1.60
C GLY A 20 -14.47 -19.80 -0.78
N MET A 21 -14.40 -18.47 -0.67
CA MET A 21 -13.41 -17.83 0.23
C MET A 21 -13.69 -18.17 1.69
N MET A 22 -14.95 -18.19 2.12
CA MET A 22 -15.33 -18.57 3.48
C MET A 22 -14.99 -20.03 3.77
N GLU A 23 -15.23 -20.93 2.83
CA GLU A 23 -14.86 -22.34 2.95
C GLU A 23 -13.35 -22.52 3.05
N ALA A 24 -12.58 -21.85 2.17
CA ALA A 24 -11.12 -21.86 2.22
C ALA A 24 -10.56 -21.36 3.56
N MET A 25 -11.15 -20.31 4.13
CA MET A 25 -10.76 -19.80 5.45
C MET A 25 -11.03 -20.81 6.57
N LEU A 26 -12.17 -21.50 6.56
CA LEU A 26 -12.52 -22.47 7.58
C LEU A 26 -11.67 -23.76 7.52
N SER A 27 -11.14 -24.08 6.34
CA SER A 27 -10.32 -25.26 6.10
C SER A 27 -8.81 -24.98 6.05
N ALA A 28 -8.40 -23.72 6.24
CA ALA A 28 -6.99 -23.35 6.19
C ALA A 28 -6.20 -23.95 7.36
N ASP A 29 -5.03 -24.49 7.05
CA ASP A 29 -4.06 -24.85 8.06
C ASP A 29 -3.49 -23.59 8.70
N VAL A 30 -3.38 -23.59 10.02
CA VAL A 30 -2.88 -22.47 10.82
C VAL A 30 -1.70 -22.88 11.68
N GLY A 31 -0.81 -21.95 11.98
CA GLY A 31 0.36 -22.16 12.81
C GLY A 31 0.81 -20.86 13.48
N ASP A 32 1.90 -20.92 14.21
CA ASP A 32 2.48 -19.73 14.85
C ASP A 32 3.35 -18.97 13.84
N ASP A 33 2.90 -17.78 13.44
CA ASP A 33 3.61 -16.93 12.45
C ASP A 33 4.97 -16.43 12.98
N VAL A 34 5.12 -16.29 14.30
CA VAL A 34 6.41 -15.89 14.92
C VAL A 34 7.53 -16.88 14.62
N TYR A 35 7.20 -18.16 14.51
CA TYR A 35 8.14 -19.23 14.18
C TYR A 35 8.10 -19.63 12.70
N HIS A 36 7.37 -18.90 11.86
CA HIS A 36 7.12 -19.25 10.45
C HIS A 36 6.44 -20.63 10.26
N GLU A 37 5.62 -21.03 11.21
CA GLU A 37 4.92 -22.32 11.21
C GLU A 37 3.50 -22.24 10.62
N ASP A 38 3.00 -21.04 10.28
CA ASP A 38 1.71 -20.89 9.60
C ASP A 38 1.88 -21.11 8.07
N PRO A 39 1.47 -22.28 7.55
CA PRO A 39 1.70 -22.60 6.14
C PRO A 39 0.85 -21.74 5.21
N THR A 40 -0.31 -21.27 5.66
CA THR A 40 -1.22 -20.43 4.86
C THR A 40 -0.66 -19.03 4.70
N VAL A 41 -0.14 -18.42 5.77
CA VAL A 41 0.53 -17.12 5.73
C VAL A 41 1.79 -17.20 4.86
N ASN A 42 2.63 -18.22 5.06
CA ASN A 42 3.86 -18.40 4.29
C ASN A 42 3.56 -18.53 2.79
N ALA A 43 2.62 -19.40 2.41
CA ALA A 43 2.23 -19.58 1.01
C ALA A 43 1.68 -18.30 0.37
N LEU A 44 0.93 -17.50 1.14
CA LEU A 44 0.40 -16.23 0.65
C LEU A 44 1.51 -15.20 0.46
N GLN A 45 2.47 -15.10 1.38
CA GLN A 45 3.62 -14.20 1.28
C GLN A 45 4.48 -14.54 0.04
N ASP A 46 4.79 -15.83 -0.16
CA ASP A 46 5.55 -16.31 -1.32
C ASP A 46 4.81 -16.04 -2.63
N PHE A 47 3.49 -16.34 -2.67
CA PHE A 47 2.68 -16.10 -3.85
C PHE A 47 2.67 -14.62 -4.27
N VAL A 48 2.48 -13.70 -3.32
CA VAL A 48 2.42 -12.26 -3.64
C VAL A 48 3.80 -11.72 -4.02
N ALA A 49 4.87 -12.20 -3.37
CA ALA A 49 6.24 -11.88 -3.76
C ALA A 49 6.53 -12.30 -5.20
N ASP A 50 6.21 -13.54 -5.56
CA ASP A 50 6.38 -14.06 -6.93
C ASP A 50 5.52 -13.33 -7.95
N PHE A 51 4.28 -12.99 -7.59
CA PHE A 51 3.34 -12.29 -8.46
C PHE A 51 3.87 -10.91 -8.88
N PHE A 52 4.46 -10.17 -7.95
CA PHE A 52 5.07 -8.88 -8.22
C PHE A 52 6.56 -8.96 -8.60
N GLY A 53 7.20 -10.12 -8.52
CA GLY A 53 8.64 -10.28 -8.76
C GLY A 53 9.49 -9.57 -7.69
N ALA A 54 8.99 -9.49 -6.46
CA ALA A 54 9.66 -8.92 -5.32
C ALA A 54 10.55 -9.95 -4.60
N GLU A 55 11.42 -9.49 -3.71
CA GLU A 55 12.29 -10.35 -2.90
C GLU A 55 11.49 -11.12 -1.86
N GLN A 56 10.58 -10.43 -1.18
CA GLN A 56 9.75 -10.98 -0.12
C GLN A 56 8.39 -10.28 -0.05
N GLY A 57 7.37 -11.03 0.38
CA GLY A 57 6.10 -10.51 0.85
C GLY A 57 6.02 -10.59 2.36
N LEU A 58 5.43 -9.60 3.01
CA LEU A 58 5.17 -9.61 4.44
C LEU A 58 3.71 -9.27 4.70
N TYR A 59 3.04 -10.13 5.43
CA TYR A 59 1.64 -9.98 5.79
C TYR A 59 1.43 -8.96 6.91
N PHE A 60 0.43 -8.11 6.76
CA PHE A 60 0.03 -7.11 7.76
C PHE A 60 -1.48 -7.16 8.02
N PRO A 61 -1.93 -6.94 9.26
CA PRO A 61 -3.35 -6.93 9.59
C PRO A 61 -4.12 -5.72 9.04
N THR A 62 -3.46 -4.65 8.58
CA THR A 62 -4.12 -3.49 7.96
C THR A 62 -3.21 -2.79 6.94
N GLY A 63 -3.83 -2.15 5.91
CA GLY A 63 -3.10 -1.33 4.94
C GLY A 63 -2.36 -0.16 5.58
N SER A 64 -2.97 0.48 6.56
CA SER A 64 -2.32 1.55 7.31
C SER A 64 -1.06 1.05 8.03
N MET A 65 -1.10 -0.15 8.63
CA MET A 65 0.09 -0.71 9.28
C MET A 65 1.20 -1.01 8.27
N ALA A 66 0.86 -1.55 7.11
CA ALA A 66 1.83 -1.81 6.04
C ALA A 66 2.48 -0.51 5.52
N ASN A 67 1.67 0.51 5.23
CA ASN A 67 2.18 1.82 4.79
C ASN A 67 3.07 2.46 5.87
N GLN A 68 2.62 2.48 7.13
CA GLN A 68 3.39 3.08 8.22
C GLN A 68 4.68 2.31 8.50
N ALA A 69 4.69 0.99 8.38
CA ALA A 69 5.89 0.17 8.49
C ALA A 69 6.88 0.44 7.34
N ALA A 70 6.38 0.55 6.10
CA ALA A 70 7.21 0.91 4.94
C ALA A 70 7.83 2.31 5.09
N ILE A 71 7.04 3.31 5.50
CA ILE A 71 7.54 4.66 5.75
C ILE A 71 8.62 4.64 6.84
N LYS A 72 8.36 3.94 7.95
CA LYS A 72 9.32 3.79 9.05
C LYS A 72 10.61 3.11 8.63
N LEU A 73 10.53 2.11 7.75
CA LEU A 73 11.68 1.39 7.21
C LEU A 73 12.60 2.30 6.39
N HIS A 74 12.02 3.23 5.65
CA HIS A 74 12.73 4.07 4.68
C HIS A 74 13.13 5.45 5.20
N THR A 75 12.79 5.78 6.44
CA THR A 75 13.00 7.14 6.97
C THR A 75 13.52 7.13 8.40
N GLN A 76 14.14 8.23 8.80
CA GLN A 76 14.55 8.50 10.18
C GLN A 76 13.81 9.73 10.72
N PRO A 77 13.63 9.86 12.05
CA PRO A 77 13.05 11.06 12.64
C PRO A 77 13.79 12.34 12.23
N GLY A 78 13.03 13.36 11.85
CA GLY A 78 13.56 14.63 11.37
C GLY A 78 13.72 14.71 9.86
N GLU A 79 13.56 13.61 9.13
CA GLU A 79 13.56 13.58 7.66
C GLU A 79 12.22 14.01 7.05
N GLN A 80 12.15 13.99 5.74
CA GLN A 80 10.98 14.40 4.96
C GLN A 80 10.64 13.37 3.90
N LEU A 81 9.35 13.06 3.77
CA LEU A 81 8.81 12.37 2.59
C LEU A 81 8.05 13.33 1.68
N ILE A 82 8.04 13.02 0.38
CA ILE A 82 7.22 13.69 -0.62
C ILE A 82 5.98 12.83 -0.89
N ALA A 83 4.79 13.43 -0.87
CA ALA A 83 3.54 12.78 -1.22
C ALA A 83 2.55 13.78 -1.83
N HIS A 84 1.51 13.26 -2.50
CA HIS A 84 0.40 14.12 -2.94
C HIS A 84 -0.43 14.58 -1.74
N GLU A 85 -0.94 15.83 -1.75
CA GLU A 85 -1.78 16.39 -0.66
C GLU A 85 -3.05 15.57 -0.36
N TRP A 86 -3.54 14.76 -1.33
CA TRP A 86 -4.68 13.87 -1.17
C TRP A 86 -4.31 12.44 -0.79
N SER A 87 -3.03 12.13 -0.64
CA SER A 87 -2.57 10.77 -0.35
C SER A 87 -3.20 10.19 0.93
N HIS A 88 -3.47 8.89 0.91
CA HIS A 88 -4.06 8.18 2.04
C HIS A 88 -3.11 8.17 3.25
N VAL A 89 -1.82 7.96 3.03
CA VAL A 89 -0.79 7.91 4.08
C VAL A 89 -0.74 9.19 4.92
N TYR A 90 -1.07 10.34 4.33
CA TYR A 90 -1.11 11.62 5.02
C TYR A 90 -2.46 11.89 5.69
N ASN A 91 -3.59 11.67 4.96
CA ASN A 91 -4.90 12.16 5.40
C ASN A 91 -5.69 11.16 6.24
N TYR A 92 -5.45 9.83 6.09
CA TYR A 92 -6.36 8.80 6.59
C TYR A 92 -5.70 7.74 7.46
N GLU A 93 -4.49 7.97 7.93
CA GLU A 93 -3.74 7.04 8.77
C GLU A 93 -3.41 7.62 10.17
N GLY A 94 -4.30 8.46 10.68
CA GLY A 94 -4.23 8.97 12.06
C GLY A 94 -3.00 9.82 12.38
N GLY A 95 -2.42 10.50 11.37
CA GLY A 95 -1.17 11.24 11.54
C GLY A 95 0.06 10.35 11.69
N GLY A 96 -0.04 9.10 11.24
CA GLY A 96 0.96 8.05 11.45
C GLY A 96 2.37 8.40 10.95
N VAL A 97 2.49 9.13 9.85
CA VAL A 97 3.79 9.58 9.32
C VAL A 97 4.59 10.34 10.39
N SER A 98 3.95 11.31 11.02
CA SER A 98 4.60 12.10 12.08
C SER A 98 4.71 11.33 13.39
N PHE A 99 3.67 10.60 13.79
CA PHE A 99 3.63 9.89 15.07
C PHE A 99 4.57 8.68 15.10
N ASN A 100 4.52 7.82 14.09
CA ASN A 100 5.30 6.57 14.07
C ASN A 100 6.74 6.78 13.61
N SER A 101 6.95 7.67 12.64
CA SER A 101 8.25 7.83 11.98
C SER A 101 8.98 9.13 12.36
N GLY A 102 8.27 10.13 12.92
CA GLY A 102 8.85 11.43 13.23
C GLY A 102 9.22 12.23 11.98
N VAL A 103 8.54 11.99 10.87
CA VAL A 103 8.87 12.51 9.54
C VAL A 103 7.90 13.61 9.14
N SER A 104 8.41 14.66 8.52
CA SER A 104 7.60 15.71 7.90
C SER A 104 7.15 15.32 6.50
N CYS A 105 6.01 15.89 6.06
CA CYS A 105 5.49 15.66 4.72
C CYS A 105 5.66 16.91 3.86
N LYS A 106 6.32 16.77 2.72
CA LYS A 106 6.29 17.73 1.62
C LYS A 106 5.13 17.36 0.72
N LEU A 107 4.04 18.09 0.87
CA LEU A 107 2.82 17.82 0.11
C LEU A 107 2.85 18.59 -1.20
N LEU A 108 2.55 17.89 -2.28
CA LEU A 108 2.48 18.47 -3.64
C LEU A 108 1.06 18.31 -4.17
N SER A 109 0.64 19.29 -4.96
CA SER A 109 -0.60 19.21 -5.74
C SER A 109 -0.32 18.57 -7.09
N GLY A 110 -1.29 17.84 -7.65
CA GLY A 110 -1.18 17.22 -8.95
C GLY A 110 -2.55 16.88 -9.52
N ASP A 111 -2.60 16.61 -10.82
CA ASP A 111 -3.85 16.26 -11.48
C ASP A 111 -4.38 14.92 -10.92
N ARG A 112 -5.62 14.94 -10.43
CA ARG A 112 -6.33 13.77 -9.92
C ARG A 112 -5.53 12.93 -8.90
N GLY A 113 -4.71 13.57 -8.05
CA GLY A 113 -3.93 12.86 -7.04
C GLY A 113 -2.59 12.29 -7.53
N MET A 114 -2.22 12.55 -8.78
CA MET A 114 -1.00 12.04 -9.38
C MET A 114 0.11 13.11 -9.39
N LEU A 115 1.33 12.70 -9.08
CA LEU A 115 2.54 13.52 -9.15
C LEU A 115 3.29 13.28 -10.46
N LYS A 116 4.18 14.21 -10.81
CA LYS A 116 5.07 14.09 -11.97
C LYS A 116 6.53 14.16 -11.55
N ALA A 117 7.41 13.63 -12.39
CA ALA A 117 8.84 13.56 -12.12
C ALA A 117 9.49 14.92 -11.87
N ASP A 118 9.14 15.93 -12.66
CA ASP A 118 9.63 17.31 -12.51
C ASP A 118 9.24 17.95 -11.17
N GLN A 119 8.05 17.62 -10.66
CA GLN A 119 7.61 18.07 -9.35
C GLN A 119 8.44 17.43 -8.23
N ILE A 120 8.82 16.15 -8.36
CA ILE A 120 9.68 15.46 -7.39
C ILE A 120 11.04 16.16 -7.36
N ALA A 121 11.69 16.32 -8.51
CA ALA A 121 12.99 16.98 -8.61
C ALA A 121 12.99 18.38 -7.96
N ALA A 122 11.94 19.18 -8.21
CA ALA A 122 11.78 20.52 -7.63
C ALA A 122 11.49 20.53 -6.11
N ALA A 123 11.03 19.41 -5.55
CA ALA A 123 10.62 19.31 -4.15
C ALA A 123 11.71 18.74 -3.23
N VAL A 124 12.78 18.16 -3.78
CA VAL A 124 13.90 17.62 -3.00
C VAL A 124 14.66 18.76 -2.32
N ASN A 125 14.84 18.69 -1.04
CA ASN A 125 15.65 19.65 -0.31
C ASN A 125 17.14 19.40 -0.57
N PRO A 126 17.97 20.46 -0.73
CA PRO A 126 19.42 20.30 -0.89
C PRO A 126 20.03 19.60 0.35
N PRO A 127 20.83 18.53 0.17
CA PRO A 127 21.33 17.74 1.28
C PRO A 127 22.38 18.48 2.15
N ASP A 128 23.00 19.52 1.62
CA ASP A 128 23.98 20.38 2.28
C ASP A 128 23.36 21.58 3.01
N PHE A 129 22.03 21.77 2.91
CA PHE A 129 21.32 22.84 3.58
C PHE A 129 20.74 22.36 4.90
N TYR A 130 21.50 22.45 5.98
CA TYR A 130 21.18 21.88 7.30
C TYR A 130 19.92 22.41 7.99
N HIS A 131 19.32 23.49 7.51
CA HIS A 131 18.06 24.03 8.01
C HIS A 131 16.81 23.29 7.48
N SER A 132 16.94 22.57 6.38
CA SER A 132 15.86 21.80 5.79
C SER A 132 15.95 20.33 6.18
N PRO A 133 14.82 19.65 6.43
CA PRO A 133 14.83 18.20 6.61
C PRO A 133 15.34 17.51 5.35
N LEU A 134 16.16 16.47 5.51
CA LEU A 134 16.62 15.66 4.39
C LEU A 134 15.43 14.94 3.74
N THR A 135 15.28 15.07 2.44
CA THR A 135 14.27 14.31 1.70
C THR A 135 14.79 12.89 1.45
N THR A 136 14.05 11.85 1.86
CA THR A 136 14.50 10.46 1.78
C THR A 136 13.52 9.52 1.11
N LEU A 137 12.25 9.90 1.01
CA LEU A 137 11.19 9.01 0.52
C LEU A 137 10.21 9.75 -0.38
N VAL A 138 9.80 9.10 -1.46
CA VAL A 138 8.63 9.48 -2.27
C VAL A 138 7.54 8.41 -2.10
N CYS A 139 6.32 8.84 -1.75
CA CYS A 139 5.14 8.00 -1.68
C CYS A 139 4.15 8.38 -2.79
N VAL A 140 3.76 7.43 -3.60
CA VAL A 140 2.66 7.58 -4.58
C VAL A 140 1.55 6.58 -4.29
N GLU A 141 0.33 6.89 -4.76
CA GLU A 141 -0.87 6.06 -4.54
C GLU A 141 -1.46 5.65 -5.90
N ASN A 142 -1.67 4.35 -6.13
CA ASN A 142 -2.27 3.83 -7.37
C ASN A 142 -3.27 2.68 -7.07
N THR A 143 -4.56 2.74 -7.49
CA THR A 143 -5.22 3.94 -8.05
C THR A 143 -5.41 5.02 -6.99
N THR A 144 -5.41 6.29 -7.40
CA THR A 144 -5.62 7.40 -6.46
C THR A 144 -7.07 7.43 -5.96
N ASN A 145 -7.28 7.34 -4.64
CA ASN A 145 -8.62 7.30 -4.05
C ASN A 145 -9.39 8.61 -4.27
N LYS A 146 -8.86 9.72 -3.80
CA LYS A 146 -9.48 11.05 -3.93
C LYS A 146 -9.48 11.58 -5.35
N GLY A 147 -8.58 11.09 -6.19
CA GLY A 147 -8.54 11.40 -7.62
C GLY A 147 -9.59 10.66 -8.46
N GLY A 148 -10.54 9.95 -7.82
CA GLY A 148 -11.61 9.22 -8.50
C GLY A 148 -11.13 7.96 -9.21
N GLY A 149 -10.15 7.26 -8.63
CA GLY A 149 -9.60 6.03 -9.20
C GLY A 149 -8.67 6.27 -10.39
N ALA A 150 -8.04 7.43 -10.48
CA ALA A 150 -7.06 7.68 -11.54
C ALA A 150 -5.89 6.70 -11.44
N CYS A 151 -5.43 6.23 -12.60
CA CYS A 151 -4.33 5.29 -12.72
C CYS A 151 -3.14 6.00 -13.36
N TYR A 152 -1.97 5.80 -12.78
CA TYR A 152 -0.73 6.21 -13.42
C TYR A 152 -0.44 5.38 -14.68
N ALA A 153 0.03 6.02 -15.73
CA ALA A 153 0.75 5.31 -16.77
C ALA A 153 2.08 4.77 -16.19
N LEU A 154 2.51 3.61 -16.66
CA LEU A 154 3.74 2.99 -16.15
C LEU A 154 4.98 3.84 -16.43
N GLU A 155 4.97 4.57 -17.56
CA GLU A 155 6.00 5.52 -17.96
C GLU A 155 6.14 6.66 -16.94
N ASP A 156 5.04 7.19 -16.42
CA ASP A 156 5.06 8.24 -15.40
C ASP A 156 5.67 7.73 -14.08
N LEU A 157 5.30 6.50 -13.68
CA LEU A 157 5.88 5.86 -12.50
C LEU A 157 7.39 5.62 -12.68
N ARG A 158 7.81 5.19 -13.88
CA ARG A 158 9.23 5.02 -14.20
C ARG A 158 9.99 6.34 -14.19
N ALA A 159 9.39 7.41 -14.71
CA ALA A 159 9.99 8.74 -14.66
C ALA A 159 10.18 9.25 -13.23
N ILE A 160 9.19 9.07 -12.36
CA ILE A 160 9.31 9.36 -10.92
C ILE A 160 10.41 8.48 -10.28
N GLY A 161 10.43 7.18 -10.58
CA GLY A 161 11.45 6.25 -10.09
C GLY A 161 12.86 6.64 -10.51
N ALA A 162 13.04 7.17 -11.74
CA ALA A 162 14.32 7.68 -12.20
C ALA A 162 14.78 8.90 -11.37
N GLU A 163 13.86 9.83 -11.05
CA GLU A 163 14.19 10.94 -10.15
C GLU A 163 14.51 10.47 -8.73
N CYS A 164 13.78 9.46 -8.22
CA CYS A 164 14.14 8.87 -6.93
C CYS A 164 15.57 8.31 -6.95
N GLN A 165 15.98 7.63 -8.01
CA GLN A 165 17.34 7.11 -8.16
C GLN A 165 18.37 8.24 -8.29
N ASN A 166 18.09 9.28 -9.07
CA ASN A 166 18.98 10.44 -9.27
C ASN A 166 19.31 11.14 -7.93
N TYR A 167 18.33 11.23 -7.03
CA TYR A 167 18.47 11.89 -5.73
C TYR A 167 18.73 10.93 -4.56
N GLY A 168 18.85 9.62 -4.81
CA GLY A 168 19.06 8.62 -3.76
C GLY A 168 17.86 8.44 -2.82
N LEU A 169 16.65 8.74 -3.29
CA LEU A 169 15.41 8.62 -2.52
C LEU A 169 14.86 7.20 -2.60
N LYS A 170 14.19 6.78 -1.55
CA LYS A 170 13.37 5.57 -1.55
C LYS A 170 12.04 5.84 -2.23
N TYR A 171 11.45 4.78 -2.82
CA TYR A 171 10.21 4.88 -3.58
C TYR A 171 9.19 3.86 -3.06
N HIS A 172 8.10 4.34 -2.45
CA HIS A 172 7.02 3.55 -1.90
C HIS A 172 5.73 3.73 -2.69
N LEU A 173 5.04 2.62 -2.96
CA LEU A 173 3.71 2.61 -3.57
C LEU A 173 2.65 2.21 -2.54
N ASP A 174 1.73 3.12 -2.22
CA ASP A 174 0.43 2.75 -1.68
C ASP A 174 -0.43 2.16 -2.80
N GLY A 175 -0.41 0.84 -2.88
CA GLY A 175 -1.14 0.05 -3.86
C GLY A 175 -2.44 -0.54 -3.32
N ALA A 176 -3.12 0.16 -2.39
CA ALA A 176 -4.36 -0.32 -1.80
C ALA A 176 -5.41 -0.77 -2.83
N ARG A 177 -5.36 -0.21 -4.05
CA ARG A 177 -6.19 -0.57 -5.20
C ARG A 177 -5.38 -0.87 -6.46
N LEU A 178 -4.15 -1.33 -6.30
CA LEU A 178 -3.24 -1.63 -7.42
C LEU A 178 -3.81 -2.69 -8.36
N TRP A 179 -4.54 -3.67 -7.84
CA TRP A 179 -5.23 -4.68 -8.65
C TRP A 179 -6.11 -4.06 -9.73
N ASN A 180 -6.84 -3.00 -9.40
CA ASN A 180 -7.69 -2.27 -10.34
C ASN A 180 -6.87 -1.55 -11.41
N ALA A 181 -5.74 -0.94 -11.04
CA ALA A 181 -4.84 -0.29 -11.99
C ALA A 181 -4.22 -1.29 -12.97
N LEU A 182 -3.74 -2.44 -12.47
CA LEU A 182 -3.16 -3.52 -13.30
C LEU A 182 -4.14 -3.99 -14.37
N VAL A 183 -5.40 -4.25 -13.99
CA VAL A 183 -6.44 -4.67 -14.93
C VAL A 183 -6.82 -3.56 -15.90
N SER A 184 -7.06 -2.35 -15.38
CA SER A 184 -7.50 -1.20 -16.19
C SER A 184 -6.47 -0.80 -17.25
N GLN A 185 -5.19 -0.89 -16.94
CA GLN A 185 -4.09 -0.49 -17.81
C GLN A 185 -3.41 -1.67 -18.51
N ASN A 186 -3.89 -2.91 -18.27
CA ASN A 186 -3.27 -4.14 -18.78
C ASN A 186 -1.76 -4.20 -18.51
N GLN A 187 -1.37 -3.86 -17.27
CA GLN A 187 0.03 -3.78 -16.86
C GLN A 187 0.50 -5.09 -16.21
N ASN A 188 1.77 -5.43 -16.42
CA ASN A 188 2.38 -6.59 -15.79
C ASN A 188 2.78 -6.28 -14.34
N PRO A 189 2.29 -7.01 -13.33
CA PRO A 189 2.62 -6.76 -11.92
C PRO A 189 4.13 -6.84 -11.63
N LYS A 190 4.89 -7.66 -12.34
CA LYS A 190 6.35 -7.79 -12.16
C LYS A 190 7.13 -6.51 -12.48
N GLU A 191 6.59 -5.63 -13.31
CA GLU A 191 7.20 -4.33 -13.59
C GLU A 191 7.15 -3.41 -12.37
N TYR A 192 6.15 -3.57 -11.51
CA TYR A 192 6.03 -2.83 -10.26
C TYR A 192 7.06 -3.27 -9.22
N GLY A 193 7.24 -4.58 -9.01
CA GLY A 193 8.24 -5.08 -8.06
C GLY A 193 9.67 -4.64 -8.39
N GLY A 194 9.98 -4.47 -9.70
CA GLY A 194 11.27 -3.94 -10.13
C GLY A 194 11.44 -2.43 -9.98
N LEU A 195 10.35 -1.67 -9.79
CA LEU A 195 10.37 -0.22 -9.79
C LEU A 195 10.40 0.38 -8.38
N PHE A 196 9.64 -0.16 -7.44
CA PHE A 196 9.48 0.36 -6.09
C PHE A 196 10.37 -0.35 -5.08
N ASP A 197 10.86 0.38 -4.06
CA ASP A 197 11.55 -0.24 -2.91
C ASP A 197 10.57 -1.02 -2.03
N THR A 198 9.34 -0.50 -1.87
CA THR A 198 8.24 -1.19 -1.18
C THR A 198 6.89 -0.90 -1.83
N ILE A 199 5.99 -1.89 -1.80
CA ILE A 199 4.62 -1.79 -2.29
C ILE A 199 3.69 -2.34 -1.21
N SER A 200 2.66 -1.61 -0.82
CA SER A 200 1.54 -2.15 -0.05
C SER A 200 0.37 -2.50 -0.98
N VAL A 201 -0.27 -3.64 -0.78
CA VAL A 201 -1.47 -4.05 -1.52
C VAL A 201 -2.55 -4.56 -0.57
N CYS A 202 -3.82 -4.26 -0.84
CA CYS A 202 -4.95 -4.73 -0.05
C CYS A 202 -5.69 -5.86 -0.78
N LEU A 203 -6.04 -6.92 -0.07
CA LEU A 203 -6.90 -8.00 -0.57
C LEU A 203 -8.37 -7.82 -0.14
N SER A 204 -8.63 -7.01 0.89
CA SER A 204 -9.96 -6.83 1.50
C SER A 204 -10.82 -5.73 0.89
N LYS A 205 -10.47 -5.25 -0.31
CA LYS A 205 -11.24 -4.24 -1.05
C LYS A 205 -11.85 -4.88 -2.30
N GLY A 206 -11.39 -4.48 -3.49
CA GLY A 206 -11.90 -5.00 -4.77
C GLY A 206 -11.81 -6.52 -4.93
N LEU A 207 -10.84 -7.19 -4.29
CA LEU A 207 -10.74 -8.65 -4.29
C LEU A 207 -11.69 -9.35 -3.32
N GLY A 208 -12.31 -8.63 -2.40
CA GLY A 208 -13.34 -9.17 -1.51
C GLY A 208 -12.85 -10.10 -0.41
N ALA A 209 -11.56 -10.20 -0.14
CA ALA A 209 -11.07 -10.94 1.02
C ALA A 209 -11.64 -10.35 2.32
N GLN A 210 -11.73 -11.18 3.35
CA GLN A 210 -12.36 -10.79 4.61
C GLN A 210 -11.72 -9.54 5.21
N ASP A 211 -12.55 -8.60 5.68
CA ASP A 211 -12.16 -7.38 6.39
C ASP A 211 -12.53 -7.43 7.87
N ARG A 212 -11.85 -6.61 8.67
CA ARG A 212 -12.06 -6.40 10.13
C ARG A 212 -13.52 -6.17 10.54
N LYS A 213 -14.36 -5.64 9.66
CA LYS A 213 -15.75 -5.32 9.97
C LYS A 213 -16.62 -6.53 10.28
N SER A 214 -16.25 -7.70 9.78
CA SER A 214 -16.96 -8.96 10.03
C SER A 214 -16.58 -9.65 11.35
N THR A 215 -15.50 -9.25 12.00
CA THR A 215 -15.02 -9.80 13.28
C THR A 215 -15.65 -9.15 14.51
N ARG A 216 -16.53 -8.18 14.39
CA ARG A 216 -17.17 -7.50 15.55
C ARG A 216 -18.16 -8.35 16.33
N LEU A 217 -18.47 -9.56 15.92
CA LEU A 217 -19.49 -10.40 16.55
C LEU A 217 -18.98 -11.46 17.52
N ASN A 218 -17.66 -11.67 17.67
CA ASN A 218 -17.16 -12.54 18.74
C ASN A 218 -15.73 -12.19 19.15
N SER A 219 -15.61 -11.65 20.34
CA SER A 219 -14.40 -11.09 20.92
C SER A 219 -13.43 -12.11 21.51
N SER A 220 -13.46 -13.36 21.16
CA SER A 220 -12.61 -14.30 21.86
C SER A 220 -11.72 -15.25 21.06
N HIS A 221 -11.92 -15.53 19.78
CA HIS A 221 -11.06 -16.55 19.15
C HIS A 221 -11.05 -16.61 17.63
N LEU A 222 -11.05 -15.50 16.90
CA LEU A 222 -10.67 -15.57 15.49
C LEU A 222 -10.00 -14.26 15.05
N VAL A 223 -8.71 -14.28 15.11
CA VAL A 223 -7.88 -13.27 14.41
C VAL A 223 -7.94 -13.64 12.95
N ILE A 224 -8.82 -13.01 12.21
CA ILE A 224 -8.79 -13.07 10.77
C ILE A 224 -8.39 -11.71 10.26
N SER A 225 -7.29 -11.74 9.71
CA SER A 225 -6.41 -10.68 9.37
C SER A 225 -6.65 -10.20 7.96
N TYR A 226 -6.44 -8.94 7.77
CA TYR A 226 -6.29 -8.32 6.46
C TYR A 226 -5.07 -8.88 5.77
N ALA A 227 -5.20 -9.24 4.52
CA ALA A 227 -4.04 -9.45 3.71
C ALA A 227 -3.62 -8.09 3.12
N VAL A 228 -2.60 -7.51 3.68
CA VAL A 228 -1.87 -6.38 3.12
C VAL A 228 -0.42 -6.77 3.11
N PHE A 229 0.24 -6.59 1.98
CA PHE A 229 1.63 -6.96 1.81
C PHE A 229 2.48 -5.71 1.65
N CYS A 230 3.62 -5.69 2.31
CA CYS A 230 4.73 -4.85 1.95
C CYS A 230 5.73 -5.72 1.18
N LEU A 231 5.97 -5.38 -0.08
CA LEU A 231 6.91 -6.08 -0.93
C LEU A 231 8.21 -5.30 -0.95
N LYS A 232 9.33 -5.99 -0.81
CA LYS A 232 10.66 -5.41 -0.89
C LYS A 232 11.27 -5.74 -2.25
N LYS A 233 11.89 -4.75 -2.87
CA LYS A 233 12.66 -4.90 -4.10
C LYS A 233 13.87 -5.79 -3.87
N LYS A 234 14.16 -6.67 -4.86
CA LYS A 234 15.42 -7.41 -4.97
C LYS A 234 16.61 -6.47 -5.15
#